data_2d747846580167db1d58188f18031a42
#
_entry.id   2d747846580167db1d58188f18031a42
#
_cell.length_a   1.000
_cell.length_b   1.000
_cell.length_c   1.000
_cell.angle_alpha   90.00
_cell.angle_beta   90.00
_cell.angle_gamma   90.00
#
_symmetry.space_group_name_H-M   'P 1'
#
loop_
_entity.id
_entity.type
_entity.pdbx_description
1 polymer ?
#
loop_
_entity_poly.entity_id
_entity_poly.type
_entity_poly.pdbx_seq_one_letter_code
_entity_poly.pdbx_strand_id
1 'polypeptide(L)'
;MFCISCGSALPENATFCPVCGKKVTWEVKSEGSGLRQIRCSYCGSSNVIKTRAGEYRCEHCGTKFFTEEKKSEEENQKRDAEVAVLISEAQAYADKKNYQSELRTLAKAMQIDPENNTVLLRLGRSYWRLNLPEKALEYYRIAEELYPDDPIVYSNIGAAYIKLGHYAEAKVQYEKSISLIESDPMSACAEDIAITYGNYALCIGKLGDKDGAKEYLTLAKEKGYSKDSINSVCKQVHLNRFTI
;
A
#
# COMPACT_ATOMS: atom_id res chain seq x y z
N MET A 1 36.53 26.10 9.70
CA MET A 1 35.63 25.28 8.90
C MET A 1 35.90 25.44 7.42
N PHE A 2 35.54 24.44 6.57
CA PHE A 2 35.84 24.54 5.13
C PHE A 2 34.57 24.31 4.32
N CYS A 3 34.45 24.99 3.20
CA CYS A 3 33.32 24.84 2.27
C CYS A 3 33.37 23.46 1.61
N ILE A 4 32.27 22.67 1.70
CA ILE A 4 32.17 21.36 1.07
C ILE A 4 32.18 21.41 -0.47
N SER A 5 31.87 22.56 -1.05
CA SER A 5 31.81 22.70 -2.52
C SER A 5 33.13 23.15 -3.15
N CYS A 6 33.99 23.90 -2.45
CA CYS A 6 35.24 24.43 -3.00
C CYS A 6 36.45 24.30 -2.10
N GLY A 7 36.31 23.72 -0.88
CA GLY A 7 37.39 23.52 0.07
C GLY A 7 37.96 24.77 0.73
N SER A 8 37.43 25.96 0.46
CA SER A 8 37.93 27.22 1.08
C SER A 8 37.54 27.31 2.54
N ALA A 9 38.42 27.95 3.36
CA ALA A 9 38.12 28.24 4.75
C ALA A 9 36.92 29.17 4.87
N LEU A 10 36.01 28.83 5.77
CA LEU A 10 34.79 29.62 6.03
C LEU A 10 34.94 30.35 7.35
N PRO A 11 34.52 31.64 7.41
CA PRO A 11 34.35 32.35 8.67
C PRO A 11 33.36 31.64 9.60
N GLU A 12 33.52 31.80 10.89
CA GLU A 12 32.50 31.35 11.85
C GLU A 12 31.21 32.10 11.54
N ASN A 13 30.10 31.32 11.30
CA ASN A 13 28.76 31.82 10.93
C ASN A 13 28.54 32.22 9.47
N ALA A 14 29.37 31.78 8.52
CA ALA A 14 29.13 32.03 7.10
C ALA A 14 27.85 31.35 6.60
N THR A 15 26.89 32.10 6.11
CA THR A 15 25.66 31.58 5.44
C THR A 15 25.92 31.24 3.97
N PHE A 16 26.95 31.90 3.39
CA PHE A 16 27.41 31.62 2.03
C PHE A 16 28.93 31.55 2.00
N CYS A 17 29.47 30.71 1.16
CA CYS A 17 30.91 30.67 0.95
C CYS A 17 31.37 31.95 0.23
N PRO A 18 32.31 32.74 0.81
CA PRO A 18 32.76 33.99 0.18
C PRO A 18 33.54 33.76 -1.14
N VAL A 19 33.99 32.53 -1.37
CA VAL A 19 34.79 32.18 -2.56
C VAL A 19 33.92 31.64 -3.72
N CYS A 20 32.97 30.75 -3.45
CA CYS A 20 32.15 30.13 -4.50
C CYS A 20 30.69 30.57 -4.50
N GLY A 21 30.25 31.41 -3.58
CA GLY A 21 28.90 31.95 -3.47
C GLY A 21 27.82 30.90 -3.08
N LYS A 22 28.18 29.62 -2.90
CA LYS A 22 27.21 28.60 -2.54
C LYS A 22 26.81 28.70 -1.10
N LYS A 23 25.54 28.42 -0.82
CA LYS A 23 24.99 28.34 0.52
C LYS A 23 25.72 27.27 1.34
N VAL A 24 26.15 27.65 2.54
CA VAL A 24 26.83 26.72 3.45
C VAL A 24 25.77 25.90 4.17
N THR A 25 25.78 24.60 3.88
CA THR A 25 24.98 23.60 4.63
C THR A 25 25.91 22.95 5.65
N TRP A 26 25.50 22.96 6.90
CA TRP A 26 26.24 22.31 7.97
C TRP A 26 25.77 20.91 8.17
N GLU A 27 26.59 19.90 7.85
CA GLU A 27 26.35 18.54 8.29
C GLU A 27 26.67 18.42 9.78
N VAL A 28 25.69 18.13 10.60
CA VAL A 28 25.90 17.80 12.00
C VAL A 28 26.33 16.34 12.07
N LYS A 29 27.62 16.08 12.31
CA LYS A 29 28.07 14.76 12.72
C LYS A 29 27.45 14.44 14.08
N SER A 30 26.61 13.44 14.14
CA SER A 30 26.04 12.89 15.37
C SER A 30 27.13 12.10 16.12
N GLU A 31 27.77 12.70 17.11
CA GLU A 31 28.41 11.94 18.17
C GLU A 31 27.38 11.59 19.23
N GLY A 32 27.26 10.30 19.51
CA GLY A 32 26.36 9.57 20.37
C GLY A 32 25.79 10.29 21.60
N SER A 33 24.51 10.49 21.53
CA SER A 33 23.46 10.40 22.56
C SER A 33 22.18 11.08 22.05
N GLY A 34 21.13 10.37 21.96
CA GLY A 34 19.75 10.50 21.51
C GLY A 34 18.97 11.83 21.52
N LEU A 35 19.56 12.99 21.52
CA LEU A 35 18.86 14.27 21.39
C LEU A 35 19.49 15.08 20.23
N ARG A 36 18.83 15.03 19.05
CA ARG A 36 19.15 15.93 17.94
C ARG A 36 18.91 17.37 18.39
N GLN A 37 19.97 18.17 18.55
CA GLN A 37 19.84 19.61 18.80
C GLN A 37 19.27 20.28 17.55
N ILE A 38 18.05 20.80 17.68
CA ILE A 38 17.38 21.56 16.63
C ILE A 38 18.09 22.92 16.53
N ARG A 39 18.50 23.27 15.32
CA ARG A 39 19.16 24.57 15.03
C ARG A 39 18.37 25.34 13.99
N CYS A 40 18.42 26.67 14.10
CA CYS A 40 17.79 27.56 13.12
C CYS A 40 18.39 27.34 11.72
N SER A 41 17.54 26.98 10.74
CA SER A 41 17.97 26.78 9.36
C SER A 41 18.49 28.02 8.65
N TYR A 42 18.28 29.22 9.23
CA TYR A 42 18.68 30.48 8.65
C TYR A 42 20.02 31.00 9.24
N CYS A 43 20.16 31.02 10.56
CA CYS A 43 21.34 31.58 11.23
C CYS A 43 22.19 30.57 12.01
N GLY A 44 21.82 29.30 12.02
CA GLY A 44 22.53 28.21 12.71
C GLY A 44 22.41 28.21 14.23
N SER A 45 21.73 29.20 14.84
CA SER A 45 21.57 29.29 16.29
C SER A 45 20.84 28.09 16.86
N SER A 46 21.30 27.56 17.99
CA SER A 46 20.60 26.53 18.77
C SER A 46 19.54 27.12 19.72
N ASN A 47 19.46 28.46 19.80
CA ASN A 47 18.47 29.12 20.65
C ASN A 47 17.14 29.23 19.93
N VAL A 48 16.39 28.11 19.92
CA VAL A 48 15.10 27.96 19.24
C VAL A 48 14.04 27.50 20.22
N ILE A 49 12.85 28.08 20.13
CA ILE A 49 11.68 27.69 20.92
C ILE A 49 10.63 27.06 20.03
N LYS A 50 9.99 25.98 20.52
CA LYS A 50 8.87 25.34 19.87
C LYS A 50 7.58 26.10 20.17
N THR A 51 6.89 26.54 19.15
CA THR A 51 5.57 27.20 19.27
C THR A 51 4.45 26.18 19.47
N ARG A 52 3.27 26.64 19.88
CA ARG A 52 2.08 25.78 20.00
C ARG A 52 1.64 25.15 18.68
N ALA A 53 1.95 25.78 17.55
CA ALA A 53 1.67 25.27 16.20
C ALA A 53 2.68 24.21 15.71
N GLY A 54 3.69 23.86 16.54
CA GLY A 54 4.73 22.92 16.18
C GLY A 54 5.81 23.49 15.25
N GLU A 55 5.77 24.81 14.94
CA GLU A 55 6.87 25.54 14.34
C GLU A 55 7.98 25.78 15.37
N TYR A 56 9.17 26.01 14.89
CA TYR A 56 10.27 26.53 15.71
C TYR A 56 10.50 28.00 15.38
N ARG A 57 10.70 28.81 16.40
CA ARG A 57 11.09 30.21 16.28
C ARG A 57 12.50 30.39 16.81
N CYS A 58 13.37 30.95 16.00
CA CYS A 58 14.69 31.30 16.43
C CYS A 58 14.64 32.59 17.26
N GLU A 59 15.15 32.55 18.50
CA GLU A 59 15.21 33.74 19.36
C GLU A 59 16.31 34.74 18.93
N HIS A 60 17.29 34.25 18.13
CA HIS A 60 18.39 35.12 17.68
C HIS A 60 17.99 35.96 16.45
N CYS A 61 17.37 35.34 15.41
CA CYS A 61 17.04 36.05 14.16
C CYS A 61 15.53 36.21 13.91
N GLY A 62 14.67 35.70 14.80
CA GLY A 62 13.22 35.78 14.69
C GLY A 62 12.60 34.86 13.64
N THR A 63 13.39 34.13 12.84
CA THR A 63 12.89 33.28 11.76
C THR A 63 12.08 32.12 12.32
N LYS A 64 10.93 31.88 11.71
CA LYS A 64 10.11 30.69 11.96
C LYS A 64 10.44 29.61 10.94
N PHE A 65 10.53 28.37 11.38
CA PHE A 65 10.83 27.24 10.51
C PHE A 65 10.27 25.94 11.08
N PHE A 66 10.09 24.96 10.20
CA PHE A 66 9.81 23.57 10.59
C PHE A 66 11.09 22.75 10.50
N THR A 67 11.18 21.67 11.28
CA THR A 67 12.25 20.67 11.07
C THR A 67 12.03 19.99 9.72
N GLU A 68 13.11 19.46 9.13
CA GLU A 68 13.02 18.73 7.86
C GLU A 68 12.12 17.51 7.99
N GLU A 69 12.14 16.83 9.13
CA GLU A 69 11.25 15.72 9.46
C GLU A 69 9.77 16.13 9.37
N LYS A 70 9.39 17.26 9.96
CA LYS A 70 8.00 17.73 9.90
C LYS A 70 7.57 18.16 8.50
N LYS A 71 8.48 18.76 7.72
CA LYS A 71 8.19 19.07 6.31
C LYS A 71 7.96 17.80 5.49
N SER A 72 8.80 16.79 5.69
CA SER A 72 8.64 15.51 5.01
C SER A 72 7.35 14.79 5.44
N GLU A 73 6.94 14.89 6.69
CA GLU A 73 5.66 14.37 7.18
C GLU A 73 4.47 15.08 6.54
N GLU A 74 4.50 16.43 6.45
CA GLU A 74 3.43 17.21 5.81
C GLU A 74 3.34 16.92 4.29
N GLU A 75 4.47 16.77 3.60
CA GLU A 75 4.53 16.38 2.20
C GLU A 75 4.01 14.97 1.97
N ASN A 76 4.36 14.01 2.84
CA ASN A 76 3.85 12.66 2.81
C ASN A 76 2.34 12.63 3.06
N GLN A 77 1.85 13.32 4.09
CA GLN A 77 0.41 13.40 4.38
C GLN A 77 -0.38 13.99 3.20
N LYS A 78 0.17 15.01 2.53
CA LYS A 78 -0.45 15.60 1.34
C LYS A 78 -0.49 14.61 0.18
N ARG A 79 0.61 13.88 -0.04
CA ARG A 79 0.69 12.83 -1.06
C ARG A 79 -0.34 11.73 -0.79
N ASP A 80 -0.40 11.24 0.45
CA ASP A 80 -1.32 10.18 0.85
C ASP A 80 -2.79 10.61 0.72
N ALA A 81 -3.10 11.87 1.07
CA ALA A 81 -4.42 12.45 0.88
C ALA A 81 -4.81 12.55 -0.61
N GLU A 82 -3.88 12.95 -1.48
CA GLU A 82 -4.11 13.01 -2.92
C GLU A 82 -4.36 11.61 -3.51
N VAL A 83 -3.58 10.63 -3.11
CA VAL A 83 -3.77 9.22 -3.50
C VAL A 83 -5.12 8.70 -3.03
N ALA A 84 -5.53 9.00 -1.78
CA ALA A 84 -6.82 8.58 -1.24
C ALA A 84 -8.01 9.17 -2.02
N VAL A 85 -7.92 10.43 -2.45
CA VAL A 85 -8.94 11.06 -3.31
C VAL A 85 -9.04 10.33 -4.65
N LEU A 86 -7.91 10.03 -5.29
CA LEU A 86 -7.90 9.30 -6.56
C LEU A 86 -8.44 7.87 -6.41
N ILE A 87 -8.14 7.18 -5.31
CA ILE A 87 -8.72 5.86 -5.01
C ILE A 87 -10.25 5.95 -4.88
N SER A 88 -10.76 6.98 -4.19
CA SER A 88 -12.20 7.18 -4.04
C SER A 88 -12.88 7.49 -5.38
N GLU A 89 -12.26 8.32 -6.22
CA GLU A 89 -12.76 8.62 -7.58
C GLU A 89 -12.75 7.34 -8.45
N ALA A 90 -11.67 6.55 -8.38
CA ALA A 90 -11.58 5.28 -9.09
C ALA A 90 -12.68 4.31 -8.65
N GLN A 91 -13.00 4.25 -7.35
CA GLN A 91 -14.12 3.44 -6.85
C GLN A 91 -15.46 3.86 -7.48
N ALA A 92 -15.72 5.16 -7.59
CA ALA A 92 -16.94 5.66 -8.22
C ALA A 92 -17.05 5.24 -9.70
N TYR A 93 -15.92 5.12 -10.42
CA TYR A 93 -15.92 4.55 -11.77
C TYR A 93 -16.13 3.02 -11.76
N ALA A 94 -15.56 2.31 -10.81
CA ALA A 94 -15.76 0.85 -10.65
C ALA A 94 -17.23 0.50 -10.40
N ASP A 95 -17.93 1.28 -9.55
CA ASP A 95 -19.35 1.10 -9.23
C ASP A 95 -20.24 1.27 -10.48
N LYS A 96 -19.83 2.15 -11.39
CA LYS A 96 -20.45 2.35 -12.70
C LYS A 96 -19.98 1.34 -13.76
N LYS A 97 -19.15 0.36 -13.38
CA LYS A 97 -18.50 -0.61 -14.29
C LYS A 97 -17.68 0.03 -15.42
N ASN A 98 -17.22 1.28 -15.21
CA ASN A 98 -16.36 1.99 -16.14
C ASN A 98 -14.89 1.73 -15.81
N TYR A 99 -14.44 0.50 -16.06
CA TYR A 99 -13.09 0.05 -15.70
C TYR A 99 -11.96 0.77 -16.46
N GLN A 100 -12.26 1.35 -17.62
CA GLN A 100 -11.29 2.15 -18.36
C GLN A 100 -10.98 3.48 -17.68
N SER A 101 -12.01 4.17 -17.17
CA SER A 101 -11.83 5.40 -16.40
C SER A 101 -11.20 5.09 -15.02
N GLU A 102 -11.63 3.99 -14.39
CA GLU A 102 -10.99 3.48 -13.17
C GLU A 102 -9.47 3.32 -13.36
N LEU A 103 -9.03 2.61 -14.41
CA LEU A 103 -7.60 2.42 -14.72
C LEU A 103 -6.86 3.73 -14.93
N ARG A 104 -7.45 4.70 -15.64
CA ARG A 104 -6.82 6.02 -15.86
C ARG A 104 -6.61 6.79 -14.55
N THR A 105 -7.60 6.73 -13.65
CA THR A 105 -7.52 7.40 -12.35
C THR A 105 -6.50 6.70 -11.44
N LEU A 106 -6.50 5.36 -11.40
CA LEU A 106 -5.50 4.60 -10.65
C LEU A 106 -4.07 4.78 -11.19
N ALA A 107 -3.90 4.95 -12.51
CA ALA A 107 -2.60 5.23 -13.09
C ALA A 107 -2.02 6.58 -12.62
N LYS A 108 -2.89 7.60 -12.39
CA LYS A 108 -2.44 8.86 -11.75
C LYS A 108 -2.03 8.65 -10.30
N ALA A 109 -2.80 7.86 -9.54
CA ALA A 109 -2.44 7.53 -8.17
C ALA A 109 -1.09 6.78 -8.09
N MET A 110 -0.84 5.85 -9.02
CA MET A 110 0.43 5.12 -9.13
C MET A 110 1.63 6.01 -9.50
N GLN A 111 1.41 7.13 -10.22
CA GLN A 111 2.48 8.12 -10.48
C GLN A 111 2.88 8.88 -9.22
N ILE A 112 1.95 9.06 -8.29
CA ILE A 112 2.19 9.76 -7.02
C ILE A 112 2.82 8.81 -6.00
N ASP A 113 2.29 7.59 -5.90
CA ASP A 113 2.76 6.55 -4.98
C ASP A 113 2.79 5.19 -5.67
N PRO A 114 3.93 4.84 -6.31
CA PRO A 114 4.07 3.59 -7.08
C PRO A 114 4.00 2.32 -6.23
N GLU A 115 4.29 2.43 -4.93
CA GLU A 115 4.33 1.30 -4.00
C GLU A 115 3.03 1.12 -3.23
N ASN A 116 2.01 1.93 -3.47
CA ASN A 116 0.76 1.86 -2.73
C ASN A 116 0.01 0.55 -2.98
N ASN A 117 -0.09 -0.29 -1.95
CA ASN A 117 -0.73 -1.61 -2.04
C ASN A 117 -2.16 -1.53 -2.58
N THR A 118 -2.97 -0.59 -2.05
CA THR A 118 -4.36 -0.42 -2.49
C THR A 118 -4.46 -0.09 -3.97
N VAL A 119 -3.57 0.76 -4.47
CA VAL A 119 -3.52 1.13 -5.91
C VAL A 119 -3.14 -0.07 -6.75
N LEU A 120 -2.10 -0.81 -6.36
CA LEU A 120 -1.63 -2.01 -7.07
C LEU A 120 -2.73 -3.08 -7.15
N LEU A 121 -3.36 -3.40 -6.01
CA LEU A 121 -4.44 -4.38 -5.95
C LEU A 121 -5.66 -3.95 -6.78
N ARG A 122 -6.01 -2.66 -6.77
CA ARG A 122 -7.12 -2.13 -7.58
C ARG A 122 -6.81 -2.14 -9.07
N LEU A 123 -5.60 -1.79 -9.49
CA LEU A 123 -5.16 -1.91 -10.89
C LEU A 123 -5.29 -3.36 -11.38
N GLY A 124 -4.75 -4.31 -10.62
CA GLY A 124 -4.89 -5.72 -10.93
C GLY A 124 -6.36 -6.15 -11.03
N ARG A 125 -7.20 -5.75 -10.07
CA ARG A 125 -8.64 -6.06 -10.07
C ARG A 125 -9.38 -5.48 -11.27
N SER A 126 -9.03 -4.27 -11.71
CA SER A 126 -9.63 -3.63 -12.89
C SER A 126 -9.25 -4.37 -14.17
N TYR A 127 -8.00 -4.81 -14.31
CA TYR A 127 -7.58 -5.67 -15.43
C TYR A 127 -8.28 -7.04 -15.39
N TRP A 128 -8.41 -7.63 -14.20
CA TRP A 128 -9.14 -8.88 -14.03
C TRP A 128 -10.61 -8.75 -14.47
N ARG A 129 -11.28 -7.64 -14.13
CA ARG A 129 -12.66 -7.33 -14.56
C ARG A 129 -12.77 -7.11 -16.06
N LEU A 130 -11.75 -6.56 -16.70
CA LEU A 130 -11.63 -6.41 -18.16
C LEU A 130 -11.28 -7.71 -18.89
N ASN A 131 -11.23 -8.84 -18.17
CA ASN A 131 -10.85 -10.16 -18.72
C ASN A 131 -9.42 -10.22 -19.24
N LEU A 132 -8.50 -9.55 -18.57
CA LEU A 132 -7.06 -9.52 -18.83
C LEU A 132 -6.29 -10.04 -17.59
N PRO A 133 -6.45 -11.32 -17.21
CA PRO A 133 -5.89 -11.87 -15.98
C PRO A 133 -4.36 -11.87 -15.95
N GLU A 134 -3.69 -11.98 -17.09
CA GLU A 134 -2.22 -11.91 -17.18
C GLU A 134 -1.72 -10.53 -16.76
N LYS A 135 -2.37 -9.45 -17.22
CA LYS A 135 -2.05 -8.08 -16.79
C LYS A 135 -2.38 -7.85 -15.32
N ALA A 136 -3.45 -8.46 -14.82
CA ALA A 136 -3.74 -8.42 -13.39
C ALA A 136 -2.60 -9.02 -12.56
N LEU A 137 -2.06 -10.16 -12.99
CA LEU A 137 -0.93 -10.83 -12.34
C LEU A 137 0.33 -9.96 -12.31
N GLU A 138 0.61 -9.13 -13.33
CA GLU A 138 1.75 -8.21 -13.31
C GLU A 138 1.69 -7.28 -12.09
N TYR A 139 0.55 -6.65 -11.82
CA TYR A 139 0.37 -5.75 -10.66
C TYR A 139 0.34 -6.50 -9.34
N TYR A 140 -0.28 -7.68 -9.30
CA TYR A 140 -0.31 -8.50 -8.09
C TYR A 140 1.08 -9.04 -7.72
N ARG A 141 1.96 -9.32 -8.69
CA ARG A 141 3.35 -9.71 -8.42
C ARG A 141 4.16 -8.57 -7.80
N ILE A 142 3.96 -7.33 -8.25
CA ILE A 142 4.57 -6.16 -7.60
C ILE A 142 4.07 -6.06 -6.15
N ALA A 143 2.77 -6.24 -5.93
CA ALA A 143 2.21 -6.23 -4.58
C ALA A 143 2.76 -7.38 -3.72
N GLU A 144 2.96 -8.59 -4.28
CA GLU A 144 3.55 -9.73 -3.57
C GLU A 144 4.98 -9.46 -3.10
N GLU A 145 5.79 -8.80 -3.94
CA GLU A 145 7.17 -8.43 -3.59
C GLU A 145 7.22 -7.38 -2.47
N LEU A 146 6.32 -6.40 -2.51
CA LEU A 146 6.30 -5.29 -1.54
C LEU A 146 5.58 -5.66 -0.24
N TYR A 147 4.56 -6.52 -0.31
CA TYR A 147 3.64 -6.86 0.79
C TYR A 147 3.48 -8.38 0.93
N PRO A 148 4.55 -9.12 1.22
CA PRO A 148 4.54 -10.59 1.25
C PRO A 148 3.67 -11.19 2.37
N ASP A 149 3.26 -10.39 3.35
CA ASP A 149 2.43 -10.81 4.48
C ASP A 149 0.95 -10.37 4.34
N ASP A 150 0.57 -9.74 3.21
CA ASP A 150 -0.82 -9.37 2.96
C ASP A 150 -1.59 -10.53 2.32
N PRO A 151 -2.57 -11.16 3.02
CA PRO A 151 -3.35 -12.27 2.50
C PRO A 151 -4.17 -11.90 1.25
N ILE A 152 -4.56 -10.63 1.10
CA ILE A 152 -5.39 -10.17 -0.03
C ILE A 152 -4.61 -10.23 -1.35
N VAL A 153 -3.30 -10.04 -1.30
CA VAL A 153 -2.43 -10.19 -2.47
C VAL A 153 -2.55 -11.60 -3.04
N TYR A 154 -2.37 -12.62 -2.20
CA TYR A 154 -2.43 -14.03 -2.62
C TYR A 154 -3.84 -14.45 -3.05
N SER A 155 -4.88 -13.96 -2.37
CA SER A 155 -6.27 -14.19 -2.77
C SER A 155 -6.55 -13.63 -4.18
N ASN A 156 -6.05 -12.44 -4.50
CA ASN A 156 -6.21 -11.84 -5.82
C ASN A 156 -5.39 -12.56 -6.91
N ILE A 157 -4.17 -13.02 -6.60
CA ILE A 157 -3.37 -13.87 -7.51
C ILE A 157 -4.13 -15.18 -7.79
N GLY A 158 -4.66 -15.82 -6.75
CA GLY A 158 -5.48 -17.02 -6.89
C GLY A 158 -6.71 -16.81 -7.80
N ALA A 159 -7.40 -15.67 -7.63
CA ALA A 159 -8.55 -15.31 -8.47
C ALA A 159 -8.16 -15.10 -9.96
N ALA A 160 -6.96 -14.57 -10.22
CA ALA A 160 -6.44 -14.44 -11.58
C ALA A 160 -6.13 -15.82 -12.18
N TYR A 161 -5.52 -16.73 -11.42
CA TYR A 161 -5.29 -18.11 -11.87
C TYR A 161 -6.58 -18.91 -12.12
N ILE A 162 -7.62 -18.73 -11.28
CA ILE A 162 -8.95 -19.32 -11.59
C ILE A 162 -9.42 -18.87 -12.96
N LYS A 163 -9.29 -17.60 -13.28
CA LYS A 163 -9.75 -17.02 -14.55
C LYS A 163 -9.00 -17.59 -15.75
N LEU A 164 -7.73 -17.98 -15.55
CA LEU A 164 -6.90 -18.69 -16.52
C LEU A 164 -7.19 -20.19 -16.59
N GLY A 165 -7.98 -20.74 -15.65
CA GLY A 165 -8.24 -22.17 -15.54
C GLY A 165 -7.12 -22.96 -14.85
N HIS A 166 -6.15 -22.27 -14.26
CA HIS A 166 -4.98 -22.83 -13.57
C HIS A 166 -5.33 -23.12 -12.10
N TYR A 167 -6.20 -24.09 -11.87
CA TYR A 167 -6.75 -24.36 -10.54
C TYR A 167 -5.72 -24.88 -9.53
N ALA A 168 -4.67 -25.57 -9.98
CA ALA A 168 -3.62 -26.06 -9.09
C ALA A 168 -2.77 -24.91 -8.56
N GLU A 169 -2.38 -23.96 -9.41
CA GLU A 169 -1.64 -22.76 -9.05
C GLU A 169 -2.51 -21.86 -8.17
N ALA A 170 -3.80 -21.71 -8.51
CA ALA A 170 -4.74 -20.95 -7.69
C ALA A 170 -4.86 -21.53 -6.28
N LYS A 171 -4.93 -22.87 -6.14
CA LYS A 171 -4.98 -23.55 -4.85
C LYS A 171 -3.81 -23.15 -3.96
N VAL A 172 -2.59 -23.20 -4.48
CA VAL A 172 -1.37 -22.83 -3.73
C VAL A 172 -1.45 -21.38 -3.21
N GLN A 173 -1.95 -20.46 -4.03
CA GLN A 173 -2.08 -19.05 -3.62
C GLN A 173 -3.14 -18.86 -2.53
N TYR A 174 -4.27 -19.55 -2.63
CA TYR A 174 -5.29 -19.49 -1.59
C TYR A 174 -4.84 -20.15 -0.29
N GLU A 175 -4.10 -21.26 -0.35
CA GLU A 175 -3.49 -21.88 0.86
C GLU A 175 -2.55 -20.90 1.56
N LYS A 176 -1.74 -20.16 0.82
CA LYS A 176 -0.88 -19.10 1.39
C LYS A 176 -1.73 -17.99 2.02
N SER A 177 -2.76 -17.51 1.32
CA SER A 177 -3.69 -16.49 1.84
C SER A 177 -4.37 -16.95 3.14
N ILE A 178 -4.90 -18.18 3.16
CA ILE A 178 -5.57 -18.76 4.33
C ILE A 178 -4.60 -18.88 5.49
N SER A 179 -3.37 -19.37 5.27
CA SER A 179 -2.36 -19.48 6.32
C SER A 179 -2.01 -18.12 6.95
N LEU A 180 -1.96 -17.05 6.15
CA LEU A 180 -1.73 -15.69 6.66
C LEU A 180 -2.93 -15.19 7.49
N ILE A 181 -4.17 -15.43 7.02
CA ILE A 181 -5.39 -15.08 7.76
C ILE A 181 -5.46 -15.83 9.10
N GLU A 182 -5.08 -17.10 9.12
CA GLU A 182 -5.07 -17.92 10.36
C GLU A 182 -4.00 -17.46 11.34
N SER A 183 -2.86 -16.99 10.85
CA SER A 183 -1.77 -16.46 11.69
C SER A 183 -2.08 -15.08 12.25
N ASP A 184 -2.80 -14.23 11.51
CA ASP A 184 -3.30 -12.93 11.93
C ASP A 184 -4.75 -12.71 11.44
N PRO A 185 -5.76 -13.08 12.24
CA PRO A 185 -7.17 -12.92 11.88
C PRO A 185 -7.62 -11.47 11.65
N MET A 186 -6.81 -10.47 12.04
CA MET A 186 -7.09 -9.06 11.80
C MET A 186 -6.50 -8.54 10.48
N SER A 187 -5.71 -9.35 9.78
CA SER A 187 -5.06 -8.99 8.50
C SER A 187 -6.04 -8.84 7.34
N ALA A 188 -7.28 -9.34 7.46
CA ALA A 188 -8.32 -9.23 6.44
C ALA A 188 -9.70 -9.02 7.07
N CYS A 189 -10.58 -8.31 6.36
CA CYS A 189 -11.97 -8.17 6.81
C CYS A 189 -12.78 -9.46 6.54
N ALA A 190 -13.93 -9.60 7.21
CA ALA A 190 -14.78 -10.78 7.08
C ALA A 190 -15.23 -11.04 5.63
N GLU A 191 -15.45 -9.97 4.84
CA GLU A 191 -15.83 -10.08 3.43
C GLU A 191 -14.69 -10.67 2.59
N ASP A 192 -13.45 -10.21 2.79
CA ASP A 192 -12.28 -10.73 2.08
C ASP A 192 -12.01 -12.19 2.43
N ILE A 193 -12.16 -12.55 3.72
CA ILE A 193 -12.04 -13.94 4.19
C ILE A 193 -13.13 -14.82 3.52
N ALA A 194 -14.38 -14.34 3.48
CA ALA A 194 -15.48 -15.06 2.86
C ALA A 194 -15.23 -15.32 1.37
N ILE A 195 -14.73 -14.32 0.64
CA ILE A 195 -14.36 -14.43 -0.78
C ILE A 195 -13.21 -15.43 -0.96
N THR A 196 -12.19 -15.35 -0.12
CA THR A 196 -11.02 -16.25 -0.15
C THR A 196 -11.44 -17.69 0.02
N TYR A 197 -12.24 -18.01 1.06
CA TYR A 197 -12.74 -19.37 1.29
C TYR A 197 -13.65 -19.85 0.17
N GLY A 198 -14.54 -19.00 -0.35
CA GLY A 198 -15.45 -19.35 -1.46
C GLY A 198 -14.69 -19.68 -2.75
N ASN A 199 -13.67 -18.92 -3.09
CA ASN A 199 -12.84 -19.15 -4.26
C ASN A 199 -11.90 -20.35 -4.07
N TYR A 200 -11.36 -20.56 -2.87
CA TYR A 200 -10.61 -21.77 -2.56
C TYR A 200 -11.48 -23.03 -2.72
N ALA A 201 -12.71 -22.99 -2.20
CA ALA A 201 -13.66 -24.08 -2.39
C ALA A 201 -13.92 -24.39 -3.88
N LEU A 202 -14.02 -23.36 -4.72
CA LEU A 202 -14.12 -23.53 -6.16
C LEU A 202 -12.90 -24.26 -6.73
N CYS A 203 -11.68 -23.87 -6.34
CA CYS A 203 -10.45 -24.49 -6.82
C CYS A 203 -10.36 -25.96 -6.46
N ILE A 204 -10.50 -26.30 -5.16
CA ILE A 204 -10.38 -27.70 -4.72
C ILE A 204 -11.51 -28.57 -5.26
N GLY A 205 -12.72 -28.01 -5.37
CA GLY A 205 -13.85 -28.70 -6.01
C GLY A 205 -13.62 -28.99 -7.49
N LYS A 206 -12.96 -28.08 -8.24
CA LYS A 206 -12.52 -28.31 -9.63
C LYS A 206 -11.42 -29.35 -9.74
N LEU A 207 -10.59 -29.47 -8.72
CA LEU A 207 -9.53 -30.48 -8.61
C LEU A 207 -10.07 -31.86 -8.10
N GLY A 208 -11.36 -31.93 -7.78
CA GLY A 208 -12.03 -33.20 -7.40
C GLY A 208 -12.31 -33.37 -5.91
N ASP A 209 -11.76 -32.50 -5.06
CA ASP A 209 -12.03 -32.50 -3.61
C ASP A 209 -13.39 -31.83 -3.32
N LYS A 210 -14.45 -32.65 -3.41
CA LYS A 210 -15.81 -32.15 -3.19
C LYS A 210 -16.16 -31.97 -1.71
N ASP A 211 -15.58 -32.77 -0.85
CA ASP A 211 -15.86 -32.68 0.59
C ASP A 211 -15.15 -31.49 1.23
N GLY A 212 -13.89 -31.27 0.90
CA GLY A 212 -13.20 -30.02 1.28
C GLY A 212 -13.89 -28.78 0.72
N ALA A 213 -14.39 -28.84 -0.52
CA ALA A 213 -15.13 -27.71 -1.09
C ALA A 213 -16.42 -27.37 -0.31
N LYS A 214 -17.15 -28.36 0.20
CA LYS A 214 -18.32 -28.14 1.06
C LYS A 214 -17.94 -27.51 2.39
N GLU A 215 -16.86 -27.99 3.01
CA GLU A 215 -16.34 -27.46 4.26
C GLU A 215 -15.99 -25.97 4.13
N TYR A 216 -15.19 -25.60 3.12
CA TYR A 216 -14.81 -24.20 2.90
C TYR A 216 -15.99 -23.33 2.45
N LEU A 217 -17.00 -23.86 1.76
CA LEU A 217 -18.23 -23.12 1.50
C LEU A 217 -19.04 -22.85 2.77
N THR A 218 -19.00 -23.74 3.74
CA THR A 218 -19.63 -23.55 5.05
C THR A 218 -18.91 -22.44 5.81
N LEU A 219 -17.58 -22.48 5.88
CA LEU A 219 -16.76 -21.42 6.49
C LEU A 219 -16.96 -20.06 5.79
N ALA A 220 -17.00 -20.05 4.46
CA ALA A 220 -17.27 -18.84 3.69
C ALA A 220 -18.65 -18.25 4.04
N LYS A 221 -19.69 -19.09 4.17
CA LYS A 221 -21.03 -18.65 4.58
C LYS A 221 -21.04 -18.04 5.96
N GLU A 222 -20.36 -18.62 6.94
CA GLU A 222 -20.22 -18.09 8.31
C GLU A 222 -19.56 -16.70 8.32
N LYS A 223 -18.70 -16.43 7.35
CA LYS A 223 -18.05 -15.11 7.16
C LYS A 223 -18.87 -14.14 6.30
N GLY A 224 -20.06 -14.55 5.82
CA GLY A 224 -20.97 -13.68 5.06
C GLY A 224 -20.95 -13.88 3.54
N TYR A 225 -20.34 -14.96 3.03
CA TYR A 225 -20.39 -15.26 1.58
C TYR A 225 -21.84 -15.45 1.11
N SER A 226 -22.22 -14.76 0.04
CA SER A 226 -23.61 -14.71 -0.36
C SER A 226 -24.15 -16.08 -0.82
N LYS A 227 -25.44 -16.33 -0.59
CA LYS A 227 -26.11 -17.56 -1.03
C LYS A 227 -26.01 -17.78 -2.54
N ASP A 228 -26.07 -16.69 -3.32
CA ASP A 228 -25.96 -16.77 -4.78
C ASP A 228 -24.56 -17.17 -5.22
N SER A 229 -23.54 -16.65 -4.54
CA SER A 229 -22.14 -17.03 -4.76
C SER A 229 -21.91 -18.50 -4.41
N ILE A 230 -22.43 -18.99 -3.28
CA ILE A 230 -22.36 -20.40 -2.88
C ILE A 230 -23.01 -21.28 -3.94
N ASN A 231 -24.24 -20.94 -4.37
CA ASN A 231 -24.96 -21.70 -5.41
C ASN A 231 -24.19 -21.73 -6.73
N SER A 232 -23.54 -20.62 -7.09
CA SER A 232 -22.69 -20.54 -8.28
C SER A 232 -21.51 -21.50 -8.21
N VAL A 233 -20.80 -21.54 -7.06
CA VAL A 233 -19.69 -22.48 -6.84
C VAL A 233 -20.20 -23.91 -6.88
N CYS A 234 -21.26 -24.27 -6.14
CA CYS A 234 -21.85 -25.59 -6.14
C CYS A 234 -22.19 -26.09 -7.55
N LYS A 235 -22.77 -25.20 -8.39
CA LYS A 235 -23.07 -25.54 -9.78
C LYS A 235 -21.81 -25.85 -10.60
N GLN A 236 -20.75 -25.02 -10.42
CA GLN A 236 -19.51 -25.16 -11.16
C GLN A 236 -18.70 -26.40 -10.81
N VAL A 237 -18.80 -26.90 -9.56
CA VAL A 237 -18.08 -28.08 -9.07
C VAL A 237 -18.99 -29.33 -8.97
N HIS A 238 -20.22 -29.23 -9.49
CA HIS A 238 -21.22 -30.33 -9.48
C HIS A 238 -21.49 -30.86 -8.07
N LEU A 239 -21.61 -30.00 -7.09
CA LEU A 239 -22.08 -30.33 -5.76
C LEU A 239 -23.62 -30.32 -5.74
N ASN A 240 -24.21 -31.30 -5.06
CA ASN A 240 -25.63 -31.26 -4.77
C ASN A 240 -25.95 -30.01 -3.96
N ARG A 241 -27.11 -29.38 -4.22
CA ARG A 241 -27.52 -28.15 -3.56
C ARG A 241 -27.29 -28.27 -2.06
N PHE A 242 -26.53 -27.34 -1.50
CA PHE A 242 -26.45 -27.19 -0.06
C PHE A 242 -27.88 -26.96 0.44
N THR A 243 -28.44 -27.94 1.10
CA THR A 243 -29.62 -27.76 1.94
C THR A 243 -29.13 -26.98 3.16
N ILE A 244 -29.35 -25.70 3.17
CA ILE A 244 -28.98 -24.77 4.21
C ILE A 244 -30.23 -24.38 4.97
#